data_da4482b4865fd8436a2534d354d81e8f
#
_entry.id   da4482b4865fd8436a2534d354d81e8f
#
_cell.length_a   1.000
_cell.length_b   1.000
_cell.length_c   1.000
_cell.angle_alpha   90.00
_cell.angle_beta   90.00
_cell.angle_gamma   90.00
#
_symmetry.space_group_name_H-M   'P 1'
#
loop_
_entity.id
_entity.type
_entity.pdbx_description
1 polymer ?
#
loop_
_entity_poly.entity_id
_entity_poly.type
_entity_poly.pdbx_seq_one_letter_code
_entity_poly.pdbx_strand_id
1 'polypeptide(L)'
;MQLTTTQNKTHAVAMAATATSLVGLAVPVTGLLDGYPVLAGQAVRYAIGAACLLVWLLSTGRPVPVPTAKDLVGLGAMVGLGMLGFNAAILVGQRYATPGFIAAILGASPVVLAIVAPALRGRTPSPFAVAGAVLVGLGVVVLSGGGSWHGPGLVLALVVLVCESAFTLGGVGVVARLGAVAASMWSCVFAAVGGAVLATLWDGVAAWPAPTAGEWTAILVLGVLVTTVGFAFWYTGVSVLGADRAGVLTGLMPVAGLVAAVLLGRQPLTLVAAGGTLVVAAGCALGLFSRRGPSGARPVPRPAEPRSACRS
;
A
#
# COMPACT_ATOMS: atom_id res chain seq x y z
N MET A 1 -31.08 -6.66 -1.25
CA MET A 1 -30.13 -5.57 -0.92
C MET A 1 -28.93 -6.02 -0.04
N GLN A 2 -29.08 -6.99 0.88
CA GLN A 2 -27.97 -7.49 1.72
C GLN A 2 -26.92 -8.34 0.97
N LEU A 3 -27.32 -9.14 -0.02
CA LEU A 3 -26.42 -10.01 -0.80
C LEU A 3 -25.40 -9.20 -1.62
N THR A 4 -25.82 -8.09 -2.24
CA THR A 4 -24.92 -7.20 -3.02
C THR A 4 -23.84 -6.53 -2.16
N THR A 5 -24.18 -6.17 -0.91
CA THR A 5 -23.23 -5.54 0.01
C THR A 5 -22.17 -6.51 0.52
N THR A 6 -22.53 -7.76 0.75
CA THR A 6 -21.59 -8.82 1.18
C THR A 6 -20.67 -9.21 0.04
N GLN A 7 -21.19 -9.38 -1.17
CA GLN A 7 -20.42 -9.69 -2.36
C GLN A 7 -19.40 -8.61 -2.67
N ASN A 8 -19.77 -7.33 -2.59
CA ASN A 8 -18.84 -6.22 -2.77
C ASN A 8 -17.69 -6.21 -1.74
N LYS A 9 -17.95 -6.62 -0.48
CA LYS A 9 -16.90 -6.70 0.54
C LYS A 9 -15.94 -7.86 0.27
N THR A 10 -16.45 -9.02 -0.13
CA THR A 10 -15.60 -10.18 -0.46
C THR A 10 -14.67 -9.86 -1.62
N HIS A 11 -15.18 -9.20 -2.67
CA HIS A 11 -14.35 -8.71 -3.77
C HIS A 11 -13.29 -7.71 -3.31
N ALA A 12 -13.65 -6.75 -2.44
CA ALA A 12 -12.70 -5.77 -1.92
C ALA A 12 -11.60 -6.42 -1.07
N VAL A 13 -11.92 -7.44 -0.26
CA VAL A 13 -10.91 -8.23 0.48
C VAL A 13 -9.98 -8.96 -0.50
N ALA A 14 -10.55 -9.63 -1.52
CA ALA A 14 -9.75 -10.33 -2.51
C ALA A 14 -8.82 -9.37 -3.28
N MET A 15 -9.32 -8.20 -3.69
CA MET A 15 -8.51 -7.17 -4.36
C MET A 15 -7.38 -6.68 -3.46
N ALA A 16 -7.67 -6.31 -2.21
CA ALA A 16 -6.64 -5.84 -1.28
C ALA A 16 -5.61 -6.95 -0.96
N ALA A 17 -6.04 -8.19 -0.77
CA ALA A 17 -5.15 -9.33 -0.56
C ALA A 17 -4.26 -9.60 -1.79
N THR A 18 -4.82 -9.55 -3.00
CA THR A 18 -4.04 -9.66 -4.24
C THR A 18 -3.02 -8.54 -4.36
N ALA A 19 -3.42 -7.29 -4.09
CA ALA A 19 -2.53 -6.15 -4.16
C ALA A 19 -1.33 -6.31 -3.21
N THR A 20 -1.58 -6.65 -1.95
CA THR A 20 -0.52 -6.85 -0.95
C THR A 20 0.37 -8.05 -1.28
N SER A 21 -0.20 -9.12 -1.82
CA SER A 21 0.57 -10.26 -2.31
C SER A 21 1.48 -9.90 -3.48
N LEU A 22 0.99 -9.10 -4.45
CA LEU A 22 1.81 -8.59 -5.56
C LEU A 22 2.96 -7.72 -5.06
N VAL A 23 2.75 -6.88 -4.05
CA VAL A 23 3.83 -6.10 -3.43
C VAL A 23 4.85 -7.00 -2.75
N GLY A 24 4.41 -8.06 -2.07
CA GLY A 24 5.33 -9.07 -1.50
C GLY A 24 6.17 -9.78 -2.57
N LEU A 25 5.54 -10.19 -3.67
CA LEU A 25 6.22 -10.80 -4.83
C LEU A 25 7.21 -9.84 -5.51
N ALA A 26 7.02 -8.52 -5.37
CA ALA A 26 7.93 -7.54 -5.95
C ALA A 26 9.34 -7.58 -5.35
N VAL A 27 9.50 -8.02 -4.09
CA VAL A 27 10.80 -8.03 -3.41
C VAL A 27 11.86 -8.84 -4.18
N PRO A 28 11.65 -10.12 -4.52
CA PRO A 28 12.61 -10.87 -5.30
C PRO A 28 12.78 -10.36 -6.73
N VAL A 29 11.74 -9.76 -7.34
CA VAL A 29 11.81 -9.16 -8.69
C VAL A 29 12.67 -7.90 -8.68
N THR A 30 12.60 -7.09 -7.62
CA THR A 30 13.46 -5.91 -7.47
C THR A 30 14.95 -6.28 -7.42
N GLY A 31 15.28 -7.47 -6.94
CA GLY A 31 16.66 -7.98 -6.98
C GLY A 31 17.24 -8.16 -8.40
N LEU A 32 16.42 -8.19 -9.44
CA LEU A 32 16.88 -8.18 -10.84
C LEU A 32 17.33 -6.79 -11.31
N LEU A 33 17.05 -5.74 -10.53
CA LEU A 33 17.49 -4.36 -10.76
C LEU A 33 18.77 -4.02 -9.96
N ASP A 34 19.44 -5.01 -9.41
CA ASP A 34 20.70 -4.80 -8.70
C ASP A 34 21.74 -4.19 -9.65
N GLY A 35 22.27 -3.02 -9.26
CA GLY A 35 23.17 -2.24 -10.11
C GLY A 35 22.50 -1.22 -11.04
N TYR A 36 21.21 -1.27 -11.27
CA TYR A 36 20.49 -0.22 -12.02
C TYR A 36 20.18 1.00 -11.12
N PRO A 37 20.30 2.25 -11.64
CA PRO A 37 20.01 3.45 -10.84
C PRO A 37 18.56 3.44 -10.31
N VAL A 38 18.43 3.41 -8.98
CA VAL A 38 17.14 3.15 -8.32
C VAL A 38 16.08 4.20 -8.68
N LEU A 39 16.43 5.49 -8.63
CA LEU A 39 15.48 6.57 -8.92
C LEU A 39 15.03 6.54 -10.38
N ALA A 40 15.95 6.28 -11.33
CA ALA A 40 15.61 6.15 -12.73
C ALA A 40 14.73 4.91 -12.99
N GLY A 41 15.06 3.77 -12.39
CA GLY A 41 14.24 2.55 -12.47
C GLY A 41 12.84 2.77 -11.91
N GLN A 42 12.71 3.46 -10.77
CA GLN A 42 11.40 3.82 -10.21
C GLN A 42 10.64 4.81 -11.12
N ALA A 43 11.33 5.81 -11.70
CA ALA A 43 10.70 6.75 -12.63
C ALA A 43 10.10 6.03 -13.85
N VAL A 44 10.85 5.14 -14.49
CA VAL A 44 10.37 4.34 -15.64
C VAL A 44 9.23 3.40 -15.22
N ARG A 45 9.36 2.70 -14.10
CA ARG A 45 8.31 1.85 -13.54
C ARG A 45 7.00 2.61 -13.34
N TYR A 46 7.07 3.79 -12.71
CA TYR A 46 5.86 4.58 -12.46
C TYR A 46 5.32 5.24 -13.73
N ALA A 47 6.15 5.59 -14.71
CA ALA A 47 5.69 6.05 -16.00
C ALA A 47 4.88 4.96 -16.73
N ILE A 48 5.36 3.72 -16.73
CA ILE A 48 4.63 2.56 -17.26
C ILE A 48 3.31 2.36 -16.50
N GLY A 49 3.33 2.41 -15.16
CA GLY A 49 2.13 2.30 -14.35
C GLY A 49 1.10 3.38 -14.65
N ALA A 50 1.54 4.63 -14.78
CA ALA A 50 0.68 5.76 -15.15
C ALA A 50 0.05 5.56 -16.52
N ALA A 51 0.84 5.16 -17.54
CA ALA A 51 0.35 4.89 -18.89
C ALA A 51 -0.69 3.76 -18.91
N CYS A 52 -0.42 2.64 -18.23
CA CYS A 52 -1.37 1.53 -18.13
C CYS A 52 -2.67 1.93 -17.43
N LEU A 53 -2.60 2.69 -16.32
CA LEU A 53 -3.78 3.17 -15.60
C LEU A 53 -4.58 4.18 -16.43
N LEU A 54 -3.91 5.05 -17.19
CA LEU A 54 -4.55 5.98 -18.09
C LEU A 54 -5.29 5.23 -19.22
N VAL A 55 -4.63 4.26 -19.85
CA VAL A 55 -5.27 3.40 -20.87
C VAL A 55 -6.47 2.68 -20.28
N TRP A 56 -6.38 2.18 -19.05
CA TRP A 56 -7.52 1.56 -18.36
C TRP A 56 -8.69 2.54 -18.17
N LEU A 57 -8.43 3.77 -17.70
CA LEU A 57 -9.48 4.78 -17.54
C LEU A 57 -10.17 5.10 -18.88
N LEU A 58 -9.37 5.34 -19.92
CA LEU A 58 -9.88 5.68 -21.25
C LEU A 58 -10.66 4.52 -21.89
N SER A 59 -10.16 3.29 -21.79
CA SER A 59 -10.81 2.10 -22.37
C SER A 59 -12.13 1.75 -21.67
N THR A 60 -12.27 2.11 -20.39
CA THR A 60 -13.52 1.90 -19.63
C THR A 60 -14.47 3.09 -19.70
N GLY A 61 -14.15 4.13 -20.47
CA GLY A 61 -14.97 5.35 -20.58
C GLY A 61 -15.10 6.12 -19.28
N ARG A 62 -14.19 5.90 -18.32
CA ARG A 62 -14.21 6.59 -17.03
C ARG A 62 -13.57 7.97 -17.16
N PRO A 63 -14.10 8.99 -16.49
CA PRO A 63 -13.50 10.31 -16.51
C PRO A 63 -12.09 10.27 -15.87
N VAL A 64 -11.20 11.11 -16.39
CA VAL A 64 -9.89 11.38 -15.81
C VAL A 64 -9.98 12.70 -15.04
N PRO A 65 -10.39 12.67 -13.75
CA PRO A 65 -10.54 13.90 -12.96
C PRO A 65 -9.17 14.52 -12.71
N VAL A 66 -9.08 15.84 -12.89
CA VAL A 66 -7.85 16.60 -12.63
C VAL A 66 -7.72 16.87 -11.14
N PRO A 67 -6.54 16.64 -10.53
CA PRO A 67 -6.29 16.95 -9.14
C PRO A 67 -6.45 18.44 -8.85
N THR A 68 -7.11 18.75 -7.74
CA THR A 68 -7.22 20.11 -7.22
C THR A 68 -6.04 20.41 -6.27
N ALA A 69 -5.86 21.68 -5.88
CA ALA A 69 -4.83 22.05 -4.89
C ALA A 69 -4.96 21.27 -3.58
N LYS A 70 -6.17 20.87 -3.17
CA LYS A 70 -6.41 20.05 -1.98
C LYS A 70 -5.92 18.61 -2.15
N ASP A 71 -5.95 18.10 -3.38
CA ASP A 71 -5.45 16.75 -3.68
C ASP A 71 -3.93 16.69 -3.68
N LEU A 72 -3.25 17.81 -4.00
CA LEU A 72 -1.81 17.88 -4.07
C LEU A 72 -1.13 17.55 -2.73
N VAL A 73 -1.75 17.88 -1.59
CA VAL A 73 -1.21 17.51 -0.27
C VAL A 73 -1.23 16.00 -0.07
N GLY A 74 -2.36 15.35 -0.37
CA GLY A 74 -2.47 13.89 -0.29
C GLY A 74 -1.55 13.19 -1.30
N LEU A 75 -1.53 13.67 -2.55
CA LEU A 75 -0.62 13.15 -3.58
C LEU A 75 0.85 13.39 -3.21
N GLY A 76 1.19 14.53 -2.60
CA GLY A 76 2.53 14.80 -2.09
C GLY A 76 2.95 13.81 -1.01
N ALA A 77 2.06 13.48 -0.07
CA ALA A 77 2.31 12.46 0.94
C ALA A 77 2.46 11.05 0.32
N MET A 78 1.56 10.68 -0.60
CA MET A 78 1.65 9.40 -1.31
C MET A 78 2.96 9.25 -2.08
N VAL A 79 3.35 10.27 -2.84
CA VAL A 79 4.50 10.24 -3.75
C VAL A 79 5.80 10.52 -2.99
N GLY A 80 5.87 11.63 -2.27
CA GLY A 80 7.10 12.06 -1.61
C GLY A 80 7.52 11.10 -0.50
N LEU A 81 6.59 10.76 0.39
CA LEU A 81 6.86 9.81 1.47
C LEU A 81 6.64 8.37 1.01
N GLY A 82 5.42 8.05 0.55
CA GLY A 82 4.99 6.67 0.35
C GLY A 82 5.59 5.97 -0.87
N MET A 83 6.12 6.66 -1.86
CA MET A 83 6.70 6.04 -3.05
C MET A 83 8.20 6.33 -3.16
N LEU A 84 8.62 7.58 -3.28
CA LEU A 84 10.03 7.92 -3.45
C LEU A 84 10.81 7.81 -2.13
N GLY A 85 10.29 8.38 -1.05
CA GLY A 85 10.91 8.32 0.29
C GLY A 85 10.99 6.89 0.82
N PHE A 86 9.94 6.09 0.63
CA PHE A 86 9.92 4.67 0.99
C PHE A 86 11.06 3.89 0.32
N ASN A 87 11.21 4.00 -1.00
CA ASN A 87 12.26 3.31 -1.73
C ASN A 87 13.66 3.80 -1.35
N ALA A 88 13.83 5.12 -1.16
CA ALA A 88 15.10 5.69 -0.70
C ALA A 88 15.45 5.20 0.71
N ALA A 89 14.50 5.20 1.64
CA ALA A 89 14.70 4.74 3.01
C ALA A 89 15.04 3.24 3.08
N ILE A 90 14.42 2.40 2.24
CA ILE A 90 14.79 0.98 2.12
C ILE A 90 16.22 0.83 1.62
N LEU A 91 16.59 1.52 0.54
CA LEU A 91 17.92 1.42 -0.06
C LEU A 91 19.01 1.83 0.94
N VAL A 92 18.85 2.98 1.59
CA VAL A 92 19.80 3.44 2.61
C VAL A 92 19.75 2.55 3.85
N GLY A 93 18.54 2.11 4.26
CA GLY A 93 18.33 1.25 5.42
C GLY A 93 19.04 -0.09 5.32
N GLN A 94 19.08 -0.69 4.14
CA GLN A 94 19.74 -1.98 3.92
C GLN A 94 21.27 -1.93 4.10
N ARG A 95 21.88 -0.74 4.15
CA ARG A 95 23.29 -0.57 4.51
C ARG A 95 23.54 -0.71 6.02
N TYR A 96 22.49 -0.56 6.84
CA TYR A 96 22.58 -0.53 8.30
C TYR A 96 21.72 -1.58 9.00
N ALA A 97 20.84 -2.24 8.27
CA ALA A 97 19.95 -3.26 8.81
C ALA A 97 19.75 -4.38 7.79
N THR A 98 19.58 -5.60 8.29
CA THR A 98 19.23 -6.73 7.41
C THR A 98 17.84 -6.51 6.81
N PRO A 99 17.59 -6.98 5.57
CA PRO A 99 16.26 -6.91 4.96
C PRO A 99 15.16 -7.51 5.85
N GLY A 100 15.45 -8.59 6.58
CA GLY A 100 14.54 -9.22 7.53
C GLY A 100 14.16 -8.30 8.70
N PHE A 101 15.11 -7.52 9.23
CA PHE A 101 14.83 -6.54 10.29
C PHE A 101 13.93 -5.41 9.79
N ILE A 102 14.21 -4.87 8.60
CA ILE A 102 13.37 -3.82 8.00
C ILE A 102 11.96 -4.36 7.75
N ALA A 103 11.83 -5.59 7.22
CA ALA A 103 10.55 -6.23 6.99
C ALA A 103 9.79 -6.49 8.31
N ALA A 104 10.48 -6.85 9.40
CA ALA A 104 9.87 -7.05 10.70
C ALA A 104 9.28 -5.74 11.26
N ILE A 105 10.00 -4.63 11.15
CA ILE A 105 9.50 -3.30 11.55
C ILE A 105 8.33 -2.86 10.65
N LEU A 106 8.46 -3.05 9.33
CA LEU A 106 7.38 -2.76 8.36
C LEU A 106 6.13 -3.58 8.65
N GLY A 107 6.28 -4.80 9.17
CA GLY A 107 5.19 -5.66 9.64
C GLY A 107 4.35 -5.06 10.76
N ALA A 108 4.79 -3.98 11.43
CA ALA A 108 3.97 -3.21 12.34
C ALA A 108 3.00 -2.23 11.63
N SER A 109 3.07 -2.09 10.30
CA SER A 109 2.17 -1.23 9.51
C SER A 109 0.68 -1.49 9.79
N PRO A 110 0.19 -2.74 9.89
CA PRO A 110 -1.19 -3.01 10.29
C PRO A 110 -1.57 -2.40 11.64
N VAL A 111 -0.66 -2.44 12.62
CA VAL A 111 -0.89 -1.84 13.96
C VAL A 111 -1.03 -0.33 13.84
N VAL A 112 -0.12 0.30 13.10
CA VAL A 112 -0.16 1.76 12.87
C VAL A 112 -1.47 2.15 12.19
N LEU A 113 -1.86 1.48 11.13
CA LEU A 113 -3.08 1.78 10.39
C LEU A 113 -4.35 1.50 11.21
N ALA A 114 -4.38 0.44 12.02
CA ALA A 114 -5.52 0.10 12.89
C ALA A 114 -5.76 1.15 13.99
N ILE A 115 -4.73 1.87 14.39
CA ILE A 115 -4.81 2.92 15.42
C ILE A 115 -4.97 4.30 14.78
N VAL A 116 -4.12 4.65 13.82
CA VAL A 116 -4.04 6.01 13.25
C VAL A 116 -5.21 6.30 12.32
N ALA A 117 -5.62 5.36 11.48
CA ALA A 117 -6.70 5.60 10.52
C ALA A 117 -8.06 5.94 11.16
N PRO A 118 -8.54 5.24 12.22
CA PRO A 118 -9.74 5.65 12.92
C PRO A 118 -9.52 6.94 13.74
N ALA A 119 -8.36 7.12 14.37
CA ALA A 119 -8.06 8.32 15.17
C ALA A 119 -8.13 9.60 14.32
N LEU A 120 -7.59 9.60 13.10
CA LEU A 120 -7.70 10.71 12.15
C LEU A 120 -9.14 11.05 11.76
N ARG A 121 -10.09 10.12 11.96
CA ARG A 121 -11.52 10.30 11.71
C ARG A 121 -12.30 10.58 12.99
N GLY A 122 -11.63 10.84 14.12
CA GLY A 122 -12.26 11.03 15.43
C GLY A 122 -13.00 9.79 15.94
N ARG A 123 -12.57 8.59 15.56
CA ARG A 123 -13.18 7.30 15.94
C ARG A 123 -12.21 6.48 16.78
N THR A 124 -12.75 5.71 17.71
CA THR A 124 -11.95 4.74 18.46
C THR A 124 -11.56 3.55 17.58
N PRO A 125 -10.30 3.03 17.68
CA PRO A 125 -9.89 1.82 17.01
C PRO A 125 -10.75 0.62 17.42
N SER A 126 -11.04 -0.28 16.46
CA SER A 126 -11.70 -1.54 16.76
C SER A 126 -10.74 -2.48 17.51
N PRO A 127 -11.14 -3.06 18.67
CA PRO A 127 -10.28 -3.96 19.42
C PRO A 127 -9.87 -5.21 18.61
N PHE A 128 -10.76 -5.70 17.76
CA PHE A 128 -10.44 -6.84 16.88
C PHE A 128 -9.44 -6.46 15.78
N ALA A 129 -9.54 -5.25 15.19
CA ALA A 129 -8.58 -4.78 14.21
C ALA A 129 -7.20 -4.59 14.85
N VAL A 130 -7.14 -4.05 16.06
CA VAL A 130 -5.88 -3.88 16.80
C VAL A 130 -5.29 -5.25 17.17
N ALA A 131 -6.07 -6.18 17.72
CA ALA A 131 -5.60 -7.51 18.05
C ALA A 131 -5.11 -8.28 16.81
N GLY A 132 -5.86 -8.21 15.70
CA GLY A 132 -5.45 -8.80 14.42
C GLY A 132 -4.15 -8.20 13.91
N ALA A 133 -4.00 -6.88 13.97
CA ALA A 133 -2.79 -6.17 13.56
C ALA A 133 -1.56 -6.56 14.42
N VAL A 134 -1.73 -6.70 15.73
CA VAL A 134 -0.67 -7.16 16.63
C VAL A 134 -0.24 -8.58 16.28
N LEU A 135 -1.20 -9.50 16.05
CA LEU A 135 -0.88 -10.87 15.62
C LEU A 135 -0.13 -10.89 14.28
N VAL A 136 -0.55 -10.08 13.31
CA VAL A 136 0.16 -9.93 12.04
C VAL A 136 1.58 -9.46 12.28
N GLY A 137 1.79 -8.42 13.08
CA GLY A 137 3.13 -7.91 13.43
C GLY A 137 4.02 -8.97 14.07
N LEU A 138 3.49 -9.74 15.04
CA LEU A 138 4.20 -10.85 15.66
C LEU A 138 4.57 -11.95 14.66
N GLY A 139 3.63 -12.34 13.79
CA GLY A 139 3.88 -13.32 12.74
C GLY A 139 4.96 -12.87 11.76
N VAL A 140 4.99 -11.59 11.40
CA VAL A 140 6.03 -11.01 10.53
C VAL A 140 7.40 -11.01 11.21
N VAL A 141 7.48 -10.67 12.50
CA VAL A 141 8.73 -10.76 13.28
C VAL A 141 9.28 -12.20 13.27
N VAL A 142 8.40 -13.20 13.48
CA VAL A 142 8.78 -14.62 13.42
C VAL A 142 9.26 -14.98 12.00
N LEU A 143 8.52 -14.59 10.95
CA LEU A 143 8.90 -14.84 9.55
C LEU A 143 10.26 -14.24 9.18
N SER A 144 10.56 -13.05 9.69
CA SER A 144 11.80 -12.32 9.39
C SER A 144 13.00 -12.80 10.20
N GLY A 145 12.78 -13.72 11.16
CA GLY A 145 13.87 -14.24 12.01
C GLY A 145 14.50 -13.20 12.93
N GLY A 146 13.80 -12.08 13.20
CA GLY A 146 14.26 -10.99 14.06
C GLY A 146 15.35 -10.09 13.45
N GLY A 147 16.11 -10.56 12.47
CA GLY A 147 17.16 -9.79 11.79
C GLY A 147 18.12 -9.03 12.71
N SER A 148 19.04 -8.26 12.14
CA SER A 148 19.98 -7.41 12.89
C SER A 148 20.07 -6.00 12.32
N TRP A 149 20.55 -5.07 13.14
CA TRP A 149 20.76 -3.69 12.74
C TRP A 149 21.95 -3.06 13.50
N HIS A 150 22.51 -1.99 12.96
CA HIS A 150 23.54 -1.16 13.59
C HIS A 150 23.36 0.30 13.17
N GLY A 151 23.98 1.21 13.91
CA GLY A 151 23.91 2.64 13.62
C GLY A 151 22.47 3.15 13.45
N PRO A 152 22.14 3.87 12.37
CA PRO A 152 20.82 4.43 12.12
C PRO A 152 19.79 3.40 11.60
N GLY A 153 20.11 2.09 11.55
CA GLY A 153 19.27 1.06 10.95
C GLY A 153 17.86 1.00 11.52
N LEU A 154 17.69 1.11 12.85
CA LEU A 154 16.36 1.16 13.47
C LEU A 154 15.57 2.39 13.04
N VAL A 155 16.21 3.57 13.04
CA VAL A 155 15.54 4.82 12.63
C VAL A 155 15.07 4.74 11.18
N LEU A 156 15.93 4.25 10.28
CA LEU A 156 15.59 4.07 8.87
C LEU A 156 14.45 3.06 8.67
N ALA A 157 14.43 1.96 9.43
CA ALA A 157 13.33 0.99 9.39
C ALA A 157 12.00 1.63 9.88
N LEU A 158 12.05 2.46 10.92
CA LEU A 158 10.88 3.24 11.37
C LEU A 158 10.43 4.27 10.33
N VAL A 159 11.36 4.92 9.62
CA VAL A 159 11.03 5.81 8.49
C VAL A 159 10.32 5.04 7.39
N VAL A 160 10.77 3.82 7.04
CA VAL A 160 10.08 2.93 6.08
C VAL A 160 8.65 2.66 6.53
N LEU A 161 8.43 2.35 7.82
CA LEU A 161 7.09 2.12 8.39
C LEU A 161 6.20 3.36 8.29
N VAL A 162 6.73 4.54 8.59
CA VAL A 162 6.00 5.82 8.45
C VAL A 162 5.65 6.10 7.00
N CYS A 163 6.60 5.89 6.08
CA CYS A 163 6.39 6.06 4.65
C CYS A 163 5.28 5.15 4.10
N GLU A 164 5.27 3.88 4.48
CA GLU A 164 4.21 2.92 4.11
C GLU A 164 2.85 3.36 4.64
N SER A 165 2.80 3.79 5.89
CA SER A 165 1.58 4.29 6.50
C SER A 165 1.09 5.57 5.82
N ALA A 166 1.99 6.48 5.45
CA ALA A 166 1.69 7.72 4.74
C ALA A 166 1.13 7.47 3.33
N PHE A 167 1.62 6.44 2.62
CA PHE A 167 1.07 6.01 1.33
C PHE A 167 -0.42 5.68 1.44
N THR A 168 -0.77 4.87 2.41
CA THR A 168 -2.16 4.45 2.61
C THR A 168 -3.04 5.60 3.11
N LEU A 169 -2.61 6.33 4.14
CA LEU A 169 -3.41 7.40 4.76
C LEU A 169 -3.53 8.64 3.87
N GLY A 170 -2.46 9.02 3.19
CA GLY A 170 -2.44 10.14 2.23
C GLY A 170 -3.40 9.90 1.06
N GLY A 171 -3.53 8.65 0.63
CA GLY A 171 -4.44 8.24 -0.45
C GLY A 171 -5.92 8.34 -0.10
N VAL A 172 -6.33 8.23 1.18
CA VAL A 172 -7.75 8.14 1.55
C VAL A 172 -8.58 9.32 1.04
N GLY A 173 -8.11 10.55 1.23
CA GLY A 173 -8.81 11.76 0.80
C GLY A 173 -8.81 11.92 -0.72
N VAL A 174 -7.70 11.63 -1.37
CA VAL A 174 -7.53 11.68 -2.83
C VAL A 174 -8.42 10.67 -3.52
N VAL A 175 -8.42 9.42 -3.03
CA VAL A 175 -9.25 8.32 -3.55
C VAL A 175 -10.75 8.63 -3.40
N ALA A 176 -11.15 9.26 -2.30
CA ALA A 176 -12.55 9.64 -2.10
C ALA A 176 -13.05 10.65 -3.14
N ARG A 177 -12.17 11.52 -3.68
CA ARG A 177 -12.52 12.54 -4.68
C ARG A 177 -12.27 12.09 -6.13
N LEU A 178 -11.11 11.50 -6.39
CA LEU A 178 -10.70 11.13 -7.75
C LEU A 178 -11.10 9.70 -8.12
N GLY A 179 -11.42 8.86 -7.15
CA GLY A 179 -11.57 7.42 -7.32
C GLY A 179 -10.23 6.68 -7.29
N ALA A 180 -10.26 5.37 -7.03
CA ALA A 180 -9.06 4.56 -6.79
C ALA A 180 -8.09 4.56 -8.00
N VAL A 181 -8.61 4.32 -9.21
CA VAL A 181 -7.77 4.19 -10.42
C VAL A 181 -7.15 5.52 -10.82
N ALA A 182 -7.92 6.62 -10.78
CA ALA A 182 -7.39 7.95 -11.13
C ALA A 182 -6.40 8.46 -10.07
N ALA A 183 -6.66 8.22 -8.79
CA ALA A 183 -5.70 8.55 -7.71
C ALA A 183 -4.39 7.79 -7.89
N SER A 184 -4.44 6.48 -8.22
CA SER A 184 -3.27 5.67 -8.53
C SER A 184 -2.53 6.18 -9.77
N MET A 185 -3.24 6.54 -10.82
CA MET A 185 -2.65 7.09 -12.05
C MET A 185 -1.90 8.39 -11.77
N TRP A 186 -2.53 9.34 -11.07
CA TRP A 186 -1.89 10.61 -10.74
C TRP A 186 -0.71 10.46 -9.79
N SER A 187 -0.78 9.57 -8.79
CA SER A 187 0.37 9.28 -7.94
C SER A 187 1.54 8.73 -8.75
N CYS A 188 1.28 7.86 -9.73
CA CYS A 188 2.31 7.35 -10.63
C CYS A 188 2.89 8.43 -11.54
N VAL A 189 2.06 9.35 -12.09
CA VAL A 189 2.55 10.49 -12.88
C VAL A 189 3.51 11.36 -12.06
N PHE A 190 3.09 11.77 -10.86
CA PHE A 190 3.93 12.59 -9.99
C PHE A 190 5.19 11.85 -9.52
N ALA A 191 5.11 10.54 -9.26
CA ALA A 191 6.27 9.74 -8.89
C ALA A 191 7.25 9.55 -10.05
N ALA A 192 6.74 9.36 -11.28
CA ALA A 192 7.57 9.27 -12.47
C ALA A 192 8.34 10.58 -12.72
N VAL A 193 7.62 11.71 -12.70
CA VAL A 193 8.23 13.03 -12.89
C VAL A 193 9.20 13.36 -11.74
N GLY A 194 8.76 13.19 -10.48
CA GLY A 194 9.61 13.47 -9.32
C GLY A 194 10.86 12.58 -9.27
N GLY A 195 10.69 11.29 -9.55
CA GLY A 195 11.80 10.33 -9.63
C GLY A 195 12.78 10.67 -10.75
N ALA A 196 12.27 11.05 -11.93
CA ALA A 196 13.09 11.44 -13.07
C ALA A 196 13.90 12.73 -12.76
N VAL A 197 13.25 13.72 -12.18
CA VAL A 197 13.91 14.97 -11.76
C VAL A 197 15.01 14.68 -10.74
N LEU A 198 14.69 13.90 -9.68
CA LEU A 198 15.68 13.56 -8.66
C LEU A 198 16.84 12.73 -9.22
N ALA A 199 16.58 11.74 -10.08
CA ALA A 199 17.61 10.94 -10.73
C ALA A 199 18.57 11.85 -11.54
N THR A 200 18.00 12.73 -12.37
CA THR A 200 18.78 13.63 -13.22
C THR A 200 19.56 14.68 -12.42
N LEU A 201 19.00 15.21 -11.33
CA LEU A 201 19.68 16.17 -10.46
C LEU A 201 20.81 15.52 -9.66
N TRP A 202 20.70 14.23 -9.31
CA TRP A 202 21.69 13.53 -8.48
C TRP A 202 22.85 12.97 -9.31
N ASP A 203 22.54 12.25 -10.39
CA ASP A 203 23.51 11.51 -11.20
C ASP A 203 23.63 12.04 -12.65
N GLY A 204 22.93 13.12 -12.99
CA GLY A 204 22.94 13.69 -14.34
C GLY A 204 22.48 12.71 -15.41
N VAL A 205 23.15 12.76 -16.58
CA VAL A 205 22.85 11.83 -17.71
C VAL A 205 23.22 10.38 -17.37
N ALA A 206 24.18 10.16 -16.47
CA ALA A 206 24.58 8.83 -16.04
C ALA A 206 23.47 8.07 -15.29
N ALA A 207 22.42 8.76 -14.81
CA ALA A 207 21.26 8.14 -14.21
C ALA A 207 20.44 7.26 -15.19
N TRP A 208 20.64 7.38 -16.50
CA TRP A 208 19.80 6.80 -17.54
C TRP A 208 20.53 5.80 -18.44
N PRO A 209 21.19 4.76 -17.89
CA PRO A 209 21.76 3.70 -18.72
C PRO A 209 20.61 2.93 -19.41
N ALA A 210 20.93 2.33 -20.58
CA ALA A 210 19.98 1.44 -21.25
C ALA A 210 19.82 0.17 -20.39
N PRO A 211 18.56 -0.18 -19.99
CA PRO A 211 18.34 -1.40 -19.20
C PRO A 211 18.67 -2.65 -20.01
N THR A 212 19.22 -3.64 -19.37
CA THR A 212 19.37 -5.00 -19.90
C THR A 212 18.01 -5.70 -20.06
N ALA A 213 17.93 -6.81 -20.76
CA ALA A 213 16.69 -7.57 -20.91
C ALA A 213 16.10 -8.03 -19.56
N GLY A 214 16.95 -8.39 -18.59
CA GLY A 214 16.53 -8.76 -17.24
C GLY A 214 15.94 -7.58 -16.47
N GLU A 215 16.59 -6.43 -16.53
CA GLU A 215 16.12 -5.18 -15.90
C GLU A 215 14.82 -4.69 -16.53
N TRP A 216 14.68 -4.75 -17.88
CA TRP A 216 13.42 -4.45 -18.55
C TRP A 216 12.29 -5.37 -18.08
N THR A 217 12.56 -6.68 -17.96
CA THR A 217 11.57 -7.64 -17.45
C THR A 217 11.13 -7.26 -16.04
N ALA A 218 12.08 -6.93 -15.16
CA ALA A 218 11.76 -6.50 -13.80
C ALA A 218 10.94 -5.20 -13.80
N ILE A 219 11.34 -4.18 -14.56
CA ILE A 219 10.64 -2.90 -14.68
C ILE A 219 9.20 -3.10 -15.17
N LEU A 220 8.99 -3.93 -16.21
CA LEU A 220 7.67 -4.21 -16.76
C LEU A 220 6.79 -4.97 -15.76
N VAL A 221 7.30 -6.01 -15.11
CA VAL A 221 6.56 -6.75 -14.07
C VAL A 221 6.18 -5.82 -12.92
N LEU A 222 7.12 -5.02 -12.43
CA LEU A 222 6.87 -4.06 -11.36
C LEU A 222 5.90 -2.94 -11.78
N GLY A 223 6.02 -2.42 -12.99
CA GLY A 223 5.16 -1.35 -13.52
C GLY A 223 3.74 -1.83 -13.79
N VAL A 224 3.58 -2.96 -14.46
CA VAL A 224 2.26 -3.46 -14.87
C VAL A 224 1.56 -4.19 -13.71
N LEU A 225 2.18 -5.22 -13.13
CA LEU A 225 1.49 -6.03 -12.13
C LEU A 225 1.47 -5.34 -10.76
N VAL A 226 2.64 -4.93 -10.25
CA VAL A 226 2.71 -4.38 -8.89
C VAL A 226 2.16 -2.97 -8.81
N THR A 227 2.50 -2.11 -9.77
CA THR A 227 2.05 -0.71 -9.74
C THR A 227 0.64 -0.57 -10.29
N THR A 228 0.37 -1.00 -11.53
CA THR A 228 -0.95 -0.79 -12.14
C THR A 228 -2.04 -1.59 -11.42
N VAL A 229 -1.91 -2.92 -11.39
CA VAL A 229 -2.94 -3.78 -10.78
C VAL A 229 -2.91 -3.63 -9.26
N GLY A 230 -1.72 -3.65 -8.64
CA GLY A 230 -1.57 -3.54 -7.20
C GLY A 230 -2.17 -2.26 -6.62
N PHE A 231 -1.86 -1.09 -7.17
CA PHE A 231 -2.37 0.19 -6.66
C PHE A 231 -3.87 0.34 -6.89
N ALA A 232 -4.37 0.00 -8.10
CA ALA A 232 -5.79 0.07 -8.38
C ALA A 232 -6.59 -0.86 -7.44
N PHE A 233 -6.11 -2.06 -7.19
CA PHE A 233 -6.73 -3.03 -6.29
C PHE A 233 -6.61 -2.60 -4.84
N TRP A 234 -5.45 -2.10 -4.41
CA TRP A 234 -5.23 -1.60 -3.06
C TRP A 234 -6.20 -0.48 -2.72
N TYR A 235 -6.23 0.58 -3.52
CA TYR A 235 -7.08 1.73 -3.22
C TYR A 235 -8.57 1.43 -3.40
N THR A 236 -8.95 0.50 -4.28
CA THR A 236 -10.32 0.00 -4.33
C THR A 236 -10.67 -0.74 -3.04
N GLY A 237 -9.79 -1.61 -2.57
CA GLY A 237 -9.94 -2.30 -1.29
C GLY A 237 -10.07 -1.32 -0.12
N VAL A 238 -9.15 -0.34 -0.03
CA VAL A 238 -9.16 0.70 1.03
C VAL A 238 -10.44 1.53 0.99
N SER A 239 -10.94 1.89 -0.19
CA SER A 239 -12.17 2.68 -0.33
C SER A 239 -13.42 1.96 0.19
N VAL A 240 -13.47 0.64 0.07
CA VAL A 240 -14.61 -0.20 0.49
C VAL A 240 -14.47 -0.68 1.94
N LEU A 241 -13.28 -1.13 2.33
CA LEU A 241 -13.03 -1.73 3.65
C LEU A 241 -12.70 -0.68 4.73
N GLY A 242 -12.11 0.44 4.33
CA GLY A 242 -11.43 1.38 5.22
C GLY A 242 -9.96 1.01 5.40
N ALA A 243 -9.11 2.02 5.65
CA ALA A 243 -7.66 1.84 5.78
C ALA A 243 -7.26 0.94 6.97
N ASP A 244 -8.03 0.96 8.06
CA ASP A 244 -7.86 0.14 9.25
C ASP A 244 -7.98 -1.37 8.95
N ARG A 245 -8.97 -1.76 8.16
CA ARG A 245 -9.20 -3.17 7.79
C ARG A 245 -8.32 -3.61 6.63
N ALA A 246 -8.22 -2.77 5.60
CA ALA A 246 -7.34 -3.06 4.47
C ALA A 246 -5.88 -3.17 4.95
N GLY A 247 -5.47 -2.32 5.91
CA GLY A 247 -4.14 -2.35 6.49
C GLY A 247 -3.75 -3.68 7.12
N VAL A 248 -4.70 -4.43 7.71
CA VAL A 248 -4.39 -5.76 8.26
C VAL A 248 -3.90 -6.72 7.17
N LEU A 249 -4.38 -6.56 5.93
CA LEU A 249 -4.00 -7.41 4.80
C LEU A 249 -2.56 -7.14 4.32
N THR A 250 -1.93 -6.02 4.71
CA THR A 250 -0.51 -5.76 4.37
C THR A 250 0.43 -6.81 4.97
N GLY A 251 0.00 -7.49 6.04
CA GLY A 251 0.70 -8.64 6.58
C GLY A 251 0.87 -9.82 5.62
N LEU A 252 0.12 -9.87 4.52
CA LEU A 252 0.32 -10.87 3.47
C LEU A 252 1.57 -10.61 2.62
N MET A 253 2.10 -9.37 2.62
CA MET A 253 3.31 -9.01 1.85
C MET A 253 4.51 -9.93 2.17
N PRO A 254 4.94 -10.09 3.43
CA PRO A 254 6.05 -10.97 3.74
C PRO A 254 5.74 -12.44 3.49
N VAL A 255 4.48 -12.87 3.64
CA VAL A 255 4.06 -14.24 3.31
C VAL A 255 4.23 -14.51 1.82
N ALA A 256 3.71 -13.63 0.96
CA ALA A 256 3.84 -13.74 -0.48
C ALA A 256 5.32 -13.64 -0.93
N GLY A 257 6.10 -12.76 -0.29
CA GLY A 257 7.54 -12.63 -0.52
C GLY A 257 8.31 -13.91 -0.18
N LEU A 258 7.98 -14.55 0.95
CA LEU A 258 8.57 -15.84 1.33
C LEU A 258 8.21 -16.92 0.33
N VAL A 259 6.95 -17.05 -0.06
CA VAL A 259 6.51 -18.04 -1.06
C VAL A 259 7.28 -17.84 -2.38
N ALA A 260 7.38 -16.60 -2.85
CA ALA A 260 8.14 -16.29 -4.06
C ALA A 260 9.62 -16.63 -3.92
N ALA A 261 10.24 -16.29 -2.78
CA ALA A 261 11.65 -16.60 -2.53
C ALA A 261 11.92 -18.11 -2.51
N VAL A 262 11.01 -18.89 -1.94
CA VAL A 262 11.09 -20.37 -1.93
C VAL A 262 10.92 -20.93 -3.35
N LEU A 263 9.92 -20.49 -4.09
CA LEU A 263 9.66 -20.94 -5.47
C LEU A 263 10.81 -20.61 -6.44
N LEU A 264 11.48 -19.47 -6.21
CA LEU A 264 12.65 -19.06 -6.98
C LEU A 264 13.97 -19.69 -6.48
N GLY A 265 13.91 -20.61 -5.52
CA GLY A 265 15.09 -21.28 -4.95
C GLY A 265 16.03 -20.36 -4.16
N ARG A 266 15.56 -19.17 -3.77
CA ARG A 266 16.36 -18.16 -3.05
C ARG A 266 16.39 -18.39 -1.54
N GLN A 267 15.43 -19.16 -0.99
CA GLN A 267 15.30 -19.42 0.44
C GLN A 267 14.62 -20.78 0.69
N PRO A 268 15.12 -21.60 1.66
CA PRO A 268 14.44 -22.83 2.06
C PRO A 268 13.17 -22.53 2.89
N LEU A 269 12.16 -23.38 2.78
CA LEU A 269 11.00 -23.35 3.65
C LEU A 269 11.37 -23.98 5.00
N THR A 270 11.25 -23.21 6.08
CA THR A 270 11.52 -23.66 7.45
C THR A 270 10.23 -23.76 8.27
N LEU A 271 10.24 -24.55 9.36
CA LEU A 271 9.11 -24.62 10.31
C LEU A 271 8.79 -23.27 10.94
N VAL A 272 9.81 -22.44 11.19
CA VAL A 272 9.66 -21.07 11.69
C VAL A 272 8.89 -20.21 10.69
N ALA A 273 9.26 -20.29 9.41
CA ALA A 273 8.57 -19.57 8.35
C ALA A 273 7.12 -20.03 8.20
N ALA A 274 6.86 -21.33 8.25
CA ALA A 274 5.51 -21.89 8.21
C ALA A 274 4.67 -21.43 9.42
N GLY A 275 5.23 -21.49 10.62
CA GLY A 275 4.56 -21.04 11.85
C GLY A 275 4.24 -19.54 11.82
N GLY A 276 5.20 -18.69 11.41
CA GLY A 276 4.98 -17.24 11.23
C GLY A 276 3.86 -16.95 10.22
N THR A 277 3.83 -17.69 9.11
CA THR A 277 2.75 -17.58 8.10
C THR A 277 1.38 -17.86 8.69
N LEU A 278 1.24 -18.90 9.51
CA LEU A 278 -0.03 -19.24 10.18
C LEU A 278 -0.46 -18.13 11.15
N VAL A 279 0.46 -17.56 11.91
CA VAL A 279 0.16 -16.43 12.82
C VAL A 279 -0.31 -15.19 12.03
N VAL A 280 0.34 -14.87 10.91
CA VAL A 280 -0.09 -13.79 10.01
C VAL A 280 -1.50 -14.05 9.49
N ALA A 281 -1.77 -15.23 8.97
CA ALA A 281 -3.08 -15.61 8.45
C ALA A 281 -4.19 -15.48 9.51
N ALA A 282 -3.93 -15.95 10.74
CA ALA A 282 -4.84 -15.81 11.86
C ALA A 282 -5.08 -14.35 12.24
N GLY A 283 -4.05 -13.51 12.25
CA GLY A 283 -4.16 -12.08 12.50
C GLY A 283 -4.97 -11.34 11.44
N CYS A 284 -4.77 -11.65 10.14
CA CYS A 284 -5.57 -11.12 9.04
C CYS A 284 -7.06 -11.51 9.21
N ALA A 285 -7.34 -12.78 9.49
CA ALA A 285 -8.69 -13.25 9.72
C ALA A 285 -9.36 -12.51 10.89
N LEU A 286 -8.68 -12.42 12.04
CA LEU A 286 -9.19 -11.73 13.23
C LEU A 286 -9.48 -10.24 12.96
N GLY A 287 -8.58 -9.54 12.27
CA GLY A 287 -8.75 -8.12 11.93
C GLY A 287 -9.93 -7.86 11.00
N LEU A 288 -10.24 -8.80 10.09
CA LEU A 288 -11.37 -8.70 9.18
C LEU A 288 -12.72 -9.00 9.85
N PHE A 289 -12.77 -9.81 10.90
CA PHE A 289 -14.00 -10.11 11.67
C PHE A 289 -14.50 -8.95 12.52
N SER A 290 -13.76 -7.84 12.62
CA SER A 290 -14.18 -6.66 13.37
C SER A 290 -15.60 -6.21 12.95
N ARG A 291 -16.57 -6.43 13.82
CA ARG A 291 -17.93 -5.91 13.62
C ARG A 291 -17.89 -4.38 13.66
N ARG A 292 -18.59 -3.72 12.74
CA ARG A 292 -18.88 -2.30 12.87
C ARG A 292 -19.59 -2.10 14.21
N GLY A 293 -19.00 -1.33 15.13
CA GLY A 293 -19.79 -0.69 16.17
C GLY A 293 -20.93 0.10 15.49
N PRO A 294 -22.08 0.25 16.13
CA PRO A 294 -23.20 0.98 15.53
C PRO A 294 -22.70 2.32 15.03
N SER A 295 -22.94 2.57 13.74
CA SER A 295 -22.64 3.85 13.10
C SER A 295 -23.39 4.93 13.87
N GLY A 296 -22.69 5.72 14.66
CA GLY A 296 -23.21 6.90 15.32
C GLY A 296 -23.45 8.05 14.32
N ALA A 297 -24.02 7.73 13.17
CA ALA A 297 -24.65 8.74 12.34
C ALA A 297 -25.87 9.24 13.13
N ARG A 298 -25.72 10.37 13.81
CA ARG A 298 -26.89 11.13 14.27
C ARG A 298 -27.82 11.24 13.07
N PRO A 299 -29.12 10.87 13.21
CA PRO A 299 -30.08 11.11 12.15
C PRO A 299 -30.04 12.62 11.85
N VAL A 300 -29.77 12.96 10.59
CA VAL A 300 -29.97 14.35 10.15
C VAL A 300 -31.43 14.68 10.45
N PRO A 301 -31.74 15.72 11.23
CA PRO A 301 -33.11 16.11 11.48
C PRO A 301 -33.81 16.33 10.12
N ARG A 302 -34.90 15.62 9.87
CA ARG A 302 -35.70 15.87 8.68
C ARG A 302 -36.13 17.34 8.73
N PRO A 303 -36.04 18.09 7.62
CA PRO A 303 -36.63 19.42 7.54
C PRO A 303 -38.09 19.30 7.95
N ALA A 304 -38.54 20.19 8.85
CA ALA A 304 -39.94 20.26 9.27
C ALA A 304 -40.81 20.46 8.03
N GLU A 305 -41.74 19.55 7.80
CA GLU A 305 -42.75 19.71 6.77
C GLU A 305 -43.51 21.04 7.04
N PRO A 306 -43.71 21.88 6.02
CA PRO A 306 -44.52 23.09 6.20
C PRO A 306 -45.93 22.67 6.58
N ARG A 307 -46.37 23.09 7.78
CA ARG A 307 -47.77 22.94 8.21
C ARG A 307 -48.65 23.57 7.16
N SER A 308 -49.40 22.75 6.45
CA SER A 308 -50.49 23.19 5.60
C SER A 308 -51.49 23.96 6.47
N ALA A 309 -51.52 25.28 6.31
CA ALA A 309 -52.54 26.12 6.88
C ALA A 309 -53.91 25.74 6.27
N CYS A 310 -54.73 25.05 7.07
CA CYS A 310 -56.14 24.93 6.78
C CYS A 310 -56.72 26.34 6.73
N ARG A 311 -57.16 26.81 5.58
CA ARG A 311 -58.09 27.91 5.43
C ARG A 311 -59.51 27.37 5.63
N SER A 312 -60.17 27.83 6.67
CA SER A 312 -61.62 27.89 6.83
C SER A 312 -62.22 28.96 5.93
#